data_6ee83932066ca0fc8acdacb60e4b8468
#
_entry.id   6ee83932066ca0fc8acdacb60e4b8468
#
_cell.length_a   1.000
_cell.length_b   1.000
_cell.length_c   1.000
_cell.angle_alpha   90.00
_cell.angle_beta   90.00
_cell.angle_gamma   90.00
#
_symmetry.space_group_name_H-M   'P 1'
#
loop_
_entity.id
_entity.type
_entity.pdbx_description
1 polymer ?
#
loop_
_entity_poly.entity_id
_entity_poly.type
_entity_poly.pdbx_seq_one_letter_code
_entity_poly.pdbx_strand_id
1 'polypeptide(L)'
;QYRDSPAHAKGETCQDCHMGKVPGRAEGYETAPSAIVNGEEINPGRRHSNHAFYGPGYPIAHPGIFPHNVDAARWTIQEWLKFDYRSGWGSEKFETSVEDIVEPFDGFSAALEGFGGHPVTLDALGLIEAAAARGGSAFSQKSALKSLQAALAAISEAVSVDDIPASAGELRQALIELEAAISASKSVTAPKSYRLLIAATNKMIEGAGPKLGSFSSAIDKTESIFELIAAAQNPSQLDQAVKSLRKALPSLRESMPGAANEYVGVVTALKASMGVNFPGVWNDPGDREEAWEIVQQNRKSLDEKKELRRQVMENGSKIDGPFFTSELRVGEGLSFEYVITNTDDGHNLPSGSLGAQPEIWFNVALIDPDGKNVWESGYVDSNGDFADLHSLDLAAGKIKHDDQLFNLQTKFLTTNVKGTDREMYLPVNFDIDQQPLLRPSNVPTTVLNHAPFVRMEGRSIPPLGNKKAKYSVPAELIKKPGKYRLMARMRSRAEPIYFMRFVGATSEMEESMNEWMLDIHPYTVEFEVK
;
A
#
# COMPACT_ATOMS: atom_id res chain seq x y z
N GLN A 1 -20.96 -29.92 -16.48
CA GLN A 1 -19.61 -30.26 -16.96
C GLN A 1 -19.04 -31.48 -16.24
N TYR A 2 -18.85 -31.42 -14.91
CA TYR A 2 -18.23 -32.53 -14.17
C TYR A 2 -18.98 -33.86 -14.34
N ARG A 3 -20.32 -33.87 -14.29
CA ARG A 3 -21.10 -35.11 -14.46
C ARG A 3 -20.94 -35.82 -15.82
N ASP A 4 -20.54 -35.04 -16.82
CA ASP A 4 -20.32 -35.51 -18.18
C ASP A 4 -18.82 -35.71 -18.48
N SER A 5 -17.97 -35.61 -17.47
CA SER A 5 -16.52 -35.70 -17.62
C SER A 5 -15.96 -37.10 -17.44
N PRO A 6 -14.78 -37.38 -17.99
CA PRO A 6 -14.08 -38.64 -17.77
C PRO A 6 -13.77 -38.92 -16.30
N ALA A 7 -13.44 -37.88 -15.50
CA ALA A 7 -13.18 -38.00 -14.07
C ALA A 7 -14.38 -38.54 -13.32
N HIS A 8 -15.58 -38.02 -13.60
CA HIS A 8 -16.83 -38.56 -13.00
C HIS A 8 -17.05 -40.02 -13.41
N ALA A 9 -16.77 -40.39 -14.66
CA ALA A 9 -16.91 -41.76 -15.12
C ALA A 9 -15.96 -42.75 -14.41
N LYS A 10 -14.80 -42.25 -13.93
CA LYS A 10 -13.85 -43.01 -13.11
C LYS A 10 -14.23 -43.07 -11.63
N GLY A 11 -15.21 -42.27 -11.20
CA GLY A 11 -15.61 -42.13 -9.81
C GLY A 11 -14.74 -41.20 -8.98
N GLU A 12 -13.88 -40.40 -9.63
CA GLU A 12 -13.06 -39.39 -9.01
C GLU A 12 -13.96 -38.22 -8.54
N THR A 13 -13.69 -37.67 -7.37
CA THR A 13 -14.47 -36.56 -6.81
C THR A 13 -13.70 -35.25 -6.87
N CYS A 14 -14.39 -34.13 -6.68
CA CYS A 14 -13.73 -32.81 -6.60
C CYS A 14 -12.64 -32.78 -5.51
N GLN A 15 -12.89 -33.50 -4.41
CA GLN A 15 -11.97 -33.57 -3.29
C GLN A 15 -10.68 -34.33 -3.64
N ASP A 16 -10.76 -35.35 -4.49
CA ASP A 16 -9.58 -36.15 -4.85
C ASP A 16 -8.52 -35.31 -5.55
N CYS A 17 -8.92 -34.31 -6.35
CA CYS A 17 -8.01 -33.40 -7.04
C CYS A 17 -7.72 -32.12 -6.23
N HIS A 18 -8.73 -31.57 -5.51
CA HIS A 18 -8.60 -30.27 -4.84
C HIS A 18 -8.22 -30.37 -3.36
N MET A 19 -8.28 -31.55 -2.76
CA MET A 19 -7.94 -31.81 -1.36
C MET A 19 -7.01 -33.02 -1.19
N GLY A 20 -6.52 -33.58 -2.30
CA GLY A 20 -5.63 -34.74 -2.31
C GLY A 20 -4.18 -34.38 -2.03
N LYS A 21 -3.30 -35.38 -2.22
CA LYS A 21 -1.85 -35.27 -1.99
C LYS A 21 -1.19 -34.38 -3.03
N VAL A 22 -1.59 -34.49 -4.28
CA VAL A 22 -0.99 -33.75 -5.41
C VAL A 22 -2.00 -32.75 -5.93
N PRO A 23 -1.68 -31.45 -5.93
CA PRO A 23 -2.59 -30.42 -6.38
C PRO A 23 -3.08 -30.65 -7.81
N GLY A 24 -4.41 -30.77 -7.99
CA GLY A 24 -5.05 -30.97 -9.28
C GLY A 24 -4.94 -32.39 -9.85
N ARG A 25 -4.57 -33.39 -9.04
CA ARG A 25 -4.48 -34.79 -9.43
C ARG A 25 -5.14 -35.70 -8.42
N ALA A 26 -5.89 -36.70 -8.89
CA ALA A 26 -6.52 -37.72 -8.04
C ALA A 26 -5.49 -38.80 -7.64
N GLU A 27 -4.38 -38.41 -7.04
CA GLU A 27 -3.26 -39.30 -6.67
C GLU A 27 -3.25 -39.69 -5.20
N GLY A 28 -4.41 -39.70 -4.56
CA GLY A 28 -4.57 -40.12 -3.16
C GLY A 28 -4.44 -38.96 -2.17
N TYR A 29 -4.18 -39.33 -0.91
CA TYR A 29 -4.17 -38.39 0.22
C TYR A 29 -2.93 -38.57 1.06
N GLU A 30 -2.56 -37.52 1.78
CA GLU A 30 -1.54 -37.63 2.82
C GLU A 30 -2.05 -38.48 3.97
N THR A 31 -1.12 -39.08 4.69
CA THR A 31 -1.40 -39.76 5.95
C THR A 31 -0.62 -39.08 7.07
N ALA A 32 -1.28 -38.86 8.18
CA ALA A 32 -0.69 -38.25 9.36
C ALA A 32 -1.43 -38.73 10.62
N PRO A 33 -0.85 -38.51 11.82
CA PRO A 33 -1.57 -38.81 13.05
C PRO A 33 -2.76 -37.85 13.22
N SER A 34 -3.83 -38.35 13.86
CA SER A 34 -4.99 -37.52 14.19
C SER A 34 -4.66 -36.40 15.15
N ALA A 35 -3.70 -36.64 16.05
CA ALA A 35 -3.20 -35.71 17.04
C ALA A 35 -1.86 -36.18 17.57
N ILE A 36 -1.11 -35.28 18.18
CA ILE A 36 0.08 -35.59 18.99
C ILE A 36 -0.25 -35.17 20.42
N VAL A 37 -0.30 -36.14 21.33
CA VAL A 37 -0.62 -35.90 22.74
C VAL A 37 0.57 -36.35 23.59
N ASN A 38 1.16 -35.45 24.34
CA ASN A 38 2.36 -35.71 25.14
C ASN A 38 3.52 -36.37 24.37
N GLY A 39 3.66 -36.04 23.09
CA GLY A 39 4.70 -36.61 22.22
C GLY A 39 4.33 -37.96 21.57
N GLU A 40 3.16 -38.52 21.86
CA GLU A 40 2.65 -39.75 21.24
C GLU A 40 1.71 -39.42 20.07
N GLU A 41 1.92 -40.10 18.93
CA GLU A 41 1.06 -40.00 17.77
C GLU A 41 -0.22 -40.82 17.97
N ILE A 42 -1.35 -40.17 17.87
CA ILE A 42 -2.67 -40.81 17.93
C ILE A 42 -3.18 -41.12 16.53
N ASN A 43 -3.44 -42.39 16.26
CA ASN A 43 -3.84 -42.89 14.92
C ASN A 43 -2.88 -42.38 13.80
N PRO A 44 -1.61 -42.79 13.79
CA PRO A 44 -0.56 -42.21 12.93
C PRO A 44 -0.82 -42.41 11.42
N GLY A 45 -1.57 -43.41 11.02
CA GLY A 45 -1.84 -43.69 9.62
C GLY A 45 -3.17 -43.14 9.09
N ARG A 46 -3.78 -42.17 9.75
CA ARG A 46 -5.03 -41.60 9.32
C ARG A 46 -4.91 -40.78 8.03
N ARG A 47 -5.86 -40.98 7.09
CA ARG A 47 -6.02 -40.17 5.91
C ARG A 47 -6.29 -38.71 6.29
N HIS A 48 -5.54 -37.79 5.71
CA HIS A 48 -5.72 -36.35 5.85
C HIS A 48 -6.09 -35.74 4.51
N SER A 49 -7.17 -34.97 4.49
CA SER A 49 -7.52 -34.12 3.36
C SER A 49 -6.82 -32.78 3.50
N ASN A 50 -6.20 -32.29 2.43
CA ASN A 50 -5.65 -30.95 2.40
C ASN A 50 -6.79 -29.93 2.26
N HIS A 51 -6.91 -29.01 3.21
CA HIS A 51 -7.95 -28.00 3.23
C HIS A 51 -7.55 -26.69 2.53
N ALA A 52 -6.43 -26.68 1.78
CA ALA A 52 -6.02 -25.53 0.99
C ALA A 52 -6.94 -25.28 -0.22
N PHE A 53 -7.73 -26.27 -0.63
CA PHE A 53 -8.66 -26.18 -1.76
C PHE A 53 -7.99 -25.63 -3.01
N TYR A 54 -7.03 -26.37 -3.55
CA TYR A 54 -6.27 -25.96 -4.72
C TYR A 54 -7.17 -25.55 -5.88
N GLY A 55 -6.87 -24.42 -6.50
CA GLY A 55 -7.61 -23.95 -7.66
C GLY A 55 -7.03 -22.65 -8.23
N PRO A 56 -7.35 -22.29 -9.50
CA PRO A 56 -6.82 -21.09 -10.14
C PRO A 56 -7.39 -19.79 -9.56
N GLY A 57 -8.62 -19.87 -9.03
CA GLY A 57 -9.24 -18.76 -8.36
C GLY A 57 -8.83 -18.72 -6.91
N TYR A 58 -8.63 -17.54 -6.42
CA TYR A 58 -8.63 -17.21 -5.03
C TYR A 58 -7.50 -17.72 -4.14
N PRO A 59 -6.70 -16.91 -3.68
CA PRO A 59 -7.00 -16.31 -2.42
C PRO A 59 -6.97 -14.83 -2.54
N ILE A 60 -7.90 -14.20 -1.94
CA ILE A 60 -7.67 -12.87 -1.52
C ILE A 60 -6.57 -12.93 -0.49
N ALA A 61 -5.51 -12.25 -0.79
CA ALA A 61 -4.52 -11.88 0.19
C ALA A 61 -5.16 -10.85 1.14
N HIS A 62 -6.05 -11.32 1.99
CA HIS A 62 -6.64 -10.49 3.01
C HIS A 62 -6.02 -10.83 4.35
N PRO A 63 -5.11 -10.01 4.88
CA PRO A 63 -4.39 -10.32 6.12
C PRO A 63 -5.33 -10.61 7.29
N GLY A 64 -6.47 -9.91 7.37
CA GLY A 64 -7.41 -10.02 8.47
C GLY A 64 -8.40 -11.18 8.41
N ILE A 65 -8.46 -11.93 7.30
CA ILE A 65 -9.41 -13.07 7.17
C ILE A 65 -8.79 -14.38 7.66
N PHE A 66 -7.48 -14.46 7.81
CA PHE A 66 -6.81 -15.71 8.10
C PHE A 66 -6.90 -16.07 9.59
N PRO A 67 -7.28 -17.33 9.90
CA PRO A 67 -7.63 -17.74 11.25
C PRO A 67 -6.44 -17.92 12.20
N HIS A 68 -5.26 -17.53 11.81
CA HIS A 68 -4.06 -17.75 12.62
C HIS A 68 -3.89 -16.74 13.74
N ASN A 69 -4.64 -15.64 13.70
CA ASN A 69 -4.62 -14.65 14.76
C ASN A 69 -6.03 -14.39 15.26
N VAL A 70 -6.28 -14.71 16.52
CA VAL A 70 -7.56 -14.45 17.20
C VAL A 70 -7.86 -12.95 17.25
N ASP A 71 -6.83 -12.10 17.25
CA ASP A 71 -6.95 -10.65 17.29
C ASP A 71 -7.22 -10.05 15.90
N ALA A 72 -7.10 -10.83 14.83
CA ALA A 72 -7.51 -10.40 13.49
C ALA A 72 -8.98 -9.98 13.39
N ALA A 73 -9.83 -10.46 14.31
CA ALA A 73 -11.21 -10.00 14.46
C ALA A 73 -11.31 -8.58 15.05
N ARG A 74 -10.24 -8.03 15.58
CA ARG A 74 -10.19 -6.69 16.19
C ARG A 74 -10.47 -5.59 15.16
N TRP A 75 -10.05 -5.79 13.93
CA TRP A 75 -10.27 -4.85 12.85
C TRP A 75 -11.22 -5.43 11.80
N THR A 76 -12.02 -4.57 11.21
CA THR A 76 -12.90 -4.97 10.11
C THR A 76 -12.08 -5.24 8.84
N ILE A 77 -12.67 -6.00 7.92
CA ILE A 77 -12.08 -6.24 6.58
C ILE A 77 -11.71 -4.93 5.88
N GLN A 78 -12.58 -3.91 6.00
CA GLN A 78 -12.36 -2.62 5.37
C GLN A 78 -11.17 -1.86 5.98
N GLU A 79 -10.93 -2.01 7.27
CA GLU A 79 -9.78 -1.43 7.96
C GLU A 79 -8.49 -2.13 7.53
N TRP A 80 -8.50 -3.46 7.47
CA TRP A 80 -7.38 -4.23 6.95
C TRP A 80 -7.01 -3.85 5.51
N LEU A 81 -8.00 -3.65 4.64
CA LEU A 81 -7.79 -3.24 3.25
C LEU A 81 -7.17 -1.84 3.11
N LYS A 82 -7.28 -1.02 4.14
CA LYS A 82 -6.63 0.29 4.19
C LYS A 82 -5.22 0.25 4.77
N PHE A 83 -4.85 -0.84 5.42
CA PHE A 83 -3.50 -1.04 5.93
C PHE A 83 -2.52 -1.25 4.77
N ASP A 84 -1.63 -0.30 4.56
CA ASP A 84 -0.64 -0.36 3.48
C ASP A 84 0.65 -1.04 3.92
N TYR A 85 0.64 -2.38 3.93
CA TYR A 85 1.81 -3.18 4.25
C TYR A 85 2.96 -3.03 3.23
N ARG A 86 2.68 -2.51 2.02
CA ARG A 86 3.71 -2.30 0.99
C ARG A 86 4.60 -1.12 1.29
N SER A 87 4.07 -0.12 1.98
CA SER A 87 4.87 1.00 2.48
C SER A 87 5.75 0.61 3.66
N GLY A 88 5.50 -0.56 4.23
CA GLY A 88 6.25 -1.09 5.36
C GLY A 88 5.71 -0.66 6.73
N TRP A 89 4.48 -0.14 6.81
CA TRP A 89 3.87 0.24 8.07
C TRP A 89 3.99 -0.90 9.09
N GLY A 90 4.41 -0.56 10.30
CA GLY A 90 4.62 -1.51 11.39
C GLY A 90 5.92 -2.31 11.31
N SER A 91 6.72 -2.19 10.25
CA SER A 91 8.06 -2.78 10.25
C SER A 91 8.99 -1.97 11.16
N GLU A 92 9.90 -2.64 11.86
CA GLU A 92 10.90 -2.01 12.71
C GLU A 92 11.60 -0.84 12.01
N LYS A 93 12.01 -1.02 10.76
CA LYS A 93 12.66 0.02 9.98
C LYS A 93 11.76 1.22 9.71
N PHE A 94 10.47 0.99 9.46
CA PHE A 94 9.53 2.08 9.21
C PHE A 94 9.23 2.83 10.49
N GLU A 95 8.88 2.13 11.56
CA GLU A 95 8.52 2.74 12.84
C GLU A 95 9.70 3.49 13.45
N THR A 96 10.91 2.93 13.41
CA THR A 96 12.13 3.66 13.82
C THR A 96 12.32 4.95 12.99
N SER A 97 12.08 4.89 11.68
CA SER A 97 12.18 6.10 10.85
C SER A 97 11.13 7.16 11.16
N VAL A 98 9.96 6.75 11.66
CA VAL A 98 8.93 7.67 12.14
C VAL A 98 9.32 8.25 13.50
N GLU A 99 9.83 7.44 14.41
CA GLU A 99 10.33 7.87 15.72
C GLU A 99 11.47 8.86 15.58
N ASP A 100 12.46 8.57 14.74
CA ASP A 100 13.61 9.48 14.46
C ASP A 100 13.15 10.88 14.01
N ILE A 101 11.96 10.98 13.41
CA ILE A 101 11.37 12.25 12.99
C ILE A 101 10.53 12.87 14.11
N VAL A 102 9.78 12.04 14.84
CA VAL A 102 8.89 12.50 15.91
C VAL A 102 9.68 13.01 17.12
N GLU A 103 10.75 12.35 17.51
CA GLU A 103 11.58 12.71 18.65
C GLU A 103 12.14 14.14 18.57
N PRO A 104 12.74 14.61 17.44
CA PRO A 104 13.13 16.01 17.27
C PRO A 104 11.96 17.00 17.35
N PHE A 105 10.74 16.59 16.90
CA PHE A 105 9.54 17.40 17.04
C PHE A 105 9.11 17.53 18.50
N ASP A 106 9.17 16.46 19.27
CA ASP A 106 8.87 16.46 20.70
C ASP A 106 9.86 17.36 21.44
N GLY A 107 11.15 17.26 21.15
CA GLY A 107 12.18 18.14 21.71
C GLY A 107 11.93 19.59 21.37
N PHE A 108 11.63 19.90 20.10
CA PHE A 108 11.32 21.26 19.67
C PHE A 108 10.00 21.79 20.27
N SER A 109 8.98 20.94 20.36
CA SER A 109 7.69 21.25 20.98
C SER A 109 7.86 21.56 22.46
N ALA A 110 8.58 20.70 23.19
CA ALA A 110 8.86 20.88 24.60
C ALA A 110 9.65 22.16 24.86
N ALA A 111 10.65 22.46 24.01
CA ALA A 111 11.41 23.71 24.09
C ALA A 111 10.53 24.94 23.84
N LEU A 112 9.59 24.88 22.90
CA LEU A 112 8.64 25.97 22.63
C LEU A 112 7.57 26.11 23.72
N GLU A 113 7.09 25.02 24.31
CA GLU A 113 6.15 25.03 25.45
C GLU A 113 6.78 25.69 26.67
N GLY A 114 8.03 25.35 26.98
CA GLY A 114 8.80 25.99 28.02
C GLY A 114 8.91 27.51 27.80
N PHE A 115 8.96 27.95 26.54
CA PHE A 115 9.20 29.33 26.16
C PHE A 115 7.97 30.25 26.32
N GLY A 116 6.76 29.79 26.17
CA GLY A 116 5.64 30.73 26.03
C GLY A 116 4.34 30.42 26.76
N GLY A 117 4.23 29.25 27.35
CA GLY A 117 2.97 28.80 27.93
C GLY A 117 3.08 28.16 29.32
N HIS A 118 4.30 28.05 29.86
CA HIS A 118 4.45 27.40 31.15
C HIS A 118 3.82 28.27 32.27
N PRO A 119 2.89 27.74 33.07
CA PRO A 119 2.20 28.50 34.12
C PRO A 119 3.16 29.24 35.06
N VAL A 120 4.31 28.59 35.36
CA VAL A 120 5.35 29.17 36.23
C VAL A 120 5.95 30.45 35.62
N THR A 121 6.13 30.50 34.29
CA THR A 121 6.70 31.68 33.62
C THR A 121 5.72 32.84 33.60
N LEU A 122 4.43 32.57 33.36
CA LEU A 122 3.36 33.57 33.39
C LEU A 122 3.11 34.09 34.81
N ASP A 123 3.11 33.20 35.79
CA ASP A 123 2.97 33.58 37.22
C ASP A 123 4.17 34.41 37.68
N ALA A 124 5.38 34.04 37.32
CA ALA A 124 6.60 34.78 37.64
C ALA A 124 6.60 36.19 37.01
N LEU A 125 6.20 36.30 35.74
CA LEU A 125 6.06 37.59 35.06
C LEU A 125 5.00 38.45 35.71
N GLY A 126 3.84 37.87 36.08
CA GLY A 126 2.77 38.53 36.80
C GLY A 126 3.22 39.07 38.15
N LEU A 127 4.05 38.34 38.90
CA LEU A 127 4.65 38.78 40.14
C LEU A 127 5.60 39.97 39.95
N ILE A 128 6.45 39.96 38.92
CA ILE A 128 7.36 41.04 38.57
C ILE A 128 6.56 42.31 38.20
N GLU A 129 5.55 42.17 37.35
CA GLU A 129 4.67 43.28 36.95
C GLU A 129 3.93 43.89 38.13
N ALA A 130 3.36 43.07 39.00
CA ALA A 130 2.65 43.52 40.19
C ALA A 130 3.56 44.27 41.18
N ALA A 131 4.79 43.78 41.36
CA ALA A 131 5.76 44.46 42.23
C ALA A 131 6.23 45.79 41.62
N ALA A 132 6.50 45.83 40.33
CA ALA A 132 6.85 47.06 39.65
C ALA A 132 5.73 48.11 39.66
N ALA A 133 4.47 47.71 39.62
CA ALA A 133 3.31 48.59 39.72
C ALA A 133 3.18 49.27 41.08
N ARG A 134 3.54 48.57 42.18
CA ARG A 134 3.46 49.09 43.55
C ARG A 134 4.49 50.19 43.88
N GLY A 135 5.54 50.31 43.08
CA GLY A 135 6.54 51.36 43.25
C GLY A 135 7.70 51.03 44.21
N GLY A 136 8.55 52.01 44.49
CA GLY A 136 9.83 51.83 45.18
C GLY A 136 9.84 51.16 46.53
N SER A 137 8.76 51.27 47.35
CA SER A 137 8.72 50.66 48.69
C SER A 137 8.75 49.12 48.67
N ALA A 138 8.22 48.47 47.63
CA ALA A 138 8.28 47.04 47.50
C ALA A 138 9.70 46.50 47.18
N PHE A 139 10.50 47.30 46.54
CA PHE A 139 11.87 46.95 46.19
C PHE A 139 12.91 47.33 47.27
N SER A 140 12.53 48.11 48.24
CA SER A 140 13.40 48.43 49.39
C SER A 140 13.56 47.25 50.36
N GLN A 141 12.68 46.25 50.26
CA GLN A 141 12.75 45.06 51.09
C GLN A 141 13.64 44.00 50.43
N LYS A 142 14.71 43.64 51.11
CA LYS A 142 15.70 42.65 50.60
C LYS A 142 15.06 41.32 50.25
N SER A 143 14.00 40.91 50.97
CA SER A 143 13.24 39.67 50.70
C SER A 143 12.42 39.77 49.43
N ALA A 144 11.79 40.93 49.14
CA ALA A 144 11.02 41.13 47.91
C ALA A 144 11.89 41.11 46.65
N LEU A 145 13.06 41.82 46.72
CA LEU A 145 14.01 41.79 45.63
C LEU A 145 14.53 40.37 45.33
N LYS A 146 14.83 39.59 46.38
CA LYS A 146 15.28 38.21 46.23
C LYS A 146 14.21 37.31 45.58
N SER A 147 12.94 37.51 45.94
CA SER A 147 11.81 36.78 45.35
C SER A 147 11.60 37.13 43.89
N LEU A 148 11.79 38.43 43.53
CA LEU A 148 11.67 38.87 42.13
C LEU A 148 12.84 38.42 41.26
N GLN A 149 14.05 38.35 41.82
CA GLN A 149 15.22 37.76 41.14
C GLN A 149 15.02 36.26 40.93
N ALA A 150 14.47 35.54 41.94
CA ALA A 150 14.14 34.13 41.78
C ALA A 150 13.03 33.92 40.74
N ALA A 151 12.05 34.82 40.63
CA ALA A 151 11.03 34.76 39.58
C ALA A 151 11.62 34.98 38.18
N LEU A 152 12.57 35.90 38.05
CA LEU A 152 13.24 36.13 36.78
C LEU A 152 14.15 34.95 36.40
N ALA A 153 14.90 34.39 37.37
CA ALA A 153 15.68 33.18 37.18
C ALA A 153 14.79 32.01 36.76
N ALA A 154 13.63 31.83 37.39
CA ALA A 154 12.67 30.79 37.01
C ALA A 154 12.15 30.96 35.57
N ILE A 155 12.02 32.21 35.09
CA ILE A 155 11.68 32.47 33.67
C ILE A 155 12.83 32.06 32.74
N SER A 156 14.08 32.37 33.12
CA SER A 156 15.25 32.00 32.28
C SER A 156 15.61 30.52 32.36
N GLU A 157 15.33 29.84 33.50
CA GLU A 157 15.58 28.39 33.67
C GLU A 157 14.45 27.53 33.10
N ALA A 158 13.21 28.03 33.06
CA ALA A 158 12.07 27.29 32.50
C ALA A 158 12.24 27.02 30.99
N VAL A 159 13.13 27.80 30.34
CA VAL A 159 13.46 27.63 28.93
C VAL A 159 14.97 27.81 28.77
N SER A 160 15.67 26.74 28.49
CA SER A 160 16.99 26.86 27.93
C SER A 160 16.84 27.40 26.50
N VAL A 161 17.04 28.71 26.34
CA VAL A 161 17.02 29.37 25.03
C VAL A 161 18.07 28.75 24.10
N ASP A 162 19.10 28.12 24.67
CA ASP A 162 20.17 27.43 23.96
C ASP A 162 19.72 26.07 23.38
N ASP A 163 18.70 25.43 23.95
CA ASP A 163 18.20 24.15 23.50
C ASP A 163 17.31 24.26 22.24
N ILE A 164 16.67 25.40 22.03
CA ILE A 164 15.76 25.61 20.89
C ILE A 164 16.52 25.59 19.54
N PRO A 165 17.68 26.29 19.38
CA PRO A 165 18.45 26.19 18.13
C PRO A 165 18.96 24.78 17.86
N ALA A 166 19.34 24.02 18.91
CA ALA A 166 19.79 22.64 18.78
C ALA A 166 18.63 21.74 18.32
N SER A 167 17.49 21.80 19.02
CA SER A 167 16.29 21.02 18.68
C SER A 167 15.73 21.38 17.29
N ALA A 168 15.80 22.65 16.89
CA ALA A 168 15.42 23.07 15.53
C ALA A 168 16.40 22.54 14.46
N GLY A 169 17.68 22.41 14.82
CA GLY A 169 18.71 21.81 13.95
C GLY A 169 18.46 20.32 13.74
N GLU A 170 18.18 19.59 14.81
CA GLU A 170 17.83 18.16 14.77
C GLU A 170 16.57 17.92 13.95
N LEU A 171 15.54 18.72 14.16
CA LEU A 171 14.30 18.64 13.39
C LEU A 171 14.53 18.91 11.88
N ARG A 172 15.35 19.90 11.53
CA ARG A 172 15.71 20.15 10.12
C ARG A 172 16.43 18.96 9.50
N GLN A 173 17.36 18.37 10.22
CA GLN A 173 18.10 17.20 9.74
C GLN A 173 17.16 16.03 9.50
N ALA A 174 16.29 15.71 10.46
CA ALA A 174 15.29 14.66 10.32
C ALA A 174 14.34 14.88 9.12
N LEU A 175 13.93 16.14 8.88
CA LEU A 175 13.10 16.48 7.71
C LEU A 175 13.83 16.31 6.38
N ILE A 176 15.12 16.63 6.32
CA ILE A 176 15.96 16.41 5.12
C ILE A 176 16.10 14.92 4.83
N GLU A 177 16.34 14.12 5.86
CA GLU A 177 16.45 12.65 5.76
C GLU A 177 15.13 12.02 5.31
N LEU A 178 14.00 12.48 5.84
CA LEU A 178 12.67 12.06 5.42
C LEU A 178 12.43 12.41 3.94
N GLU A 179 12.74 13.62 3.50
CA GLU A 179 12.58 14.02 2.09
C GLU A 179 13.44 13.17 1.16
N ALA A 180 14.66 12.85 1.58
CA ALA A 180 15.55 11.97 0.82
C ALA A 180 15.00 10.54 0.74
N ALA A 181 14.49 9.98 1.84
CA ALA A 181 13.88 8.65 1.89
C ALA A 181 12.63 8.57 1.01
N ILE A 182 11.77 9.58 1.07
CA ILE A 182 10.57 9.69 0.22
C ILE A 182 10.95 9.78 -1.26
N SER A 183 11.98 10.56 -1.59
CA SER A 183 12.44 10.74 -2.97
C SER A 183 13.12 9.50 -3.55
N ALA A 184 13.76 8.68 -2.72
CA ALA A 184 14.40 7.42 -3.11
C ALA A 184 13.38 6.28 -3.29
N SER A 185 12.22 6.37 -2.70
CA SER A 185 11.17 5.36 -2.78
C SER A 185 10.38 5.51 -4.09
N LYS A 186 10.60 4.58 -5.02
CA LYS A 186 9.84 4.53 -6.29
C LYS A 186 8.37 4.10 -6.12
N SER A 187 7.99 3.59 -4.95
CA SER A 187 6.68 2.98 -4.72
C SER A 187 5.76 3.82 -3.83
N VAL A 188 6.29 4.79 -3.13
CA VAL A 188 5.49 5.68 -2.28
C VAL A 188 5.37 7.03 -3.00
N THR A 189 4.24 7.26 -3.62
CA THR A 189 3.77 8.63 -3.84
C THR A 189 3.54 9.21 -2.45
N ALA A 190 4.60 9.82 -1.90
CA ALA A 190 4.45 10.60 -0.68
C ALA A 190 3.26 11.54 -0.91
N PRO A 191 2.21 11.50 -0.08
CA PRO A 191 1.08 12.37 -0.25
C PRO A 191 1.60 13.80 -0.39
N LYS A 192 0.99 14.61 -1.26
CA LYS A 192 1.32 16.04 -1.38
C LYS A 192 1.39 16.75 -0.03
N SER A 193 0.64 16.24 0.95
CA SER A 193 0.67 16.62 2.37
C SER A 193 2.06 16.60 2.99
N TYR A 194 2.94 15.63 2.70
CA TYR A 194 4.29 15.59 3.27
C TYR A 194 5.17 16.76 2.82
N ARG A 195 5.15 17.08 1.54
CA ARG A 195 5.93 18.23 1.01
C ARG A 195 5.43 19.55 1.56
N LEU A 196 4.12 19.71 1.70
CA LEU A 196 3.52 20.88 2.33
C LEU A 196 3.90 20.98 3.81
N LEU A 197 3.95 19.85 4.49
CA LEU A 197 4.35 19.72 5.87
C LEU A 197 5.81 20.15 6.08
N ILE A 198 6.74 19.59 5.32
CA ILE A 198 8.17 19.95 5.35
C ILE A 198 8.33 21.46 5.12
N ALA A 199 7.67 22.01 4.11
CA ALA A 199 7.74 23.44 3.80
C ALA A 199 7.16 24.30 4.95
N ALA A 200 6.03 23.91 5.54
CA ALA A 200 5.43 24.63 6.67
C ALA A 200 6.31 24.58 7.92
N THR A 201 6.90 23.43 8.22
CA THR A 201 7.81 23.27 9.37
C THR A 201 9.09 24.07 9.20
N ASN A 202 9.72 24.05 8.03
CA ASN A 202 10.88 24.89 7.76
C ASN A 202 10.57 26.37 7.93
N LYS A 203 9.44 26.84 7.39
CA LYS A 203 9.00 28.23 7.54
C LYS A 203 8.75 28.60 8.99
N MET A 204 8.22 27.68 9.81
CA MET A 204 8.00 27.88 11.24
C MET A 204 9.33 27.97 12.00
N ILE A 205 10.29 27.08 11.74
CA ILE A 205 11.64 27.12 12.33
C ILE A 205 12.34 28.43 12.00
N GLU A 206 12.26 28.89 10.76
CA GLU A 206 12.80 30.18 10.32
C GLU A 206 12.14 31.37 11.01
N GLY A 207 10.83 31.31 11.25
CA GLY A 207 10.07 32.37 11.92
C GLY A 207 10.29 32.44 13.44
N ALA A 208 10.69 31.35 14.09
CA ALA A 208 10.95 31.30 15.52
C ALA A 208 12.26 31.98 15.92
N GLY A 209 13.31 31.83 15.12
CA GLY A 209 14.66 32.31 15.45
C GLY A 209 14.78 33.81 15.85
N PRO A 210 14.17 34.77 15.12
CA PRO A 210 14.26 36.19 15.48
C PRO A 210 13.62 36.57 16.82
N LYS A 211 12.54 35.86 17.21
CA LYS A 211 11.82 36.12 18.47
C LYS A 211 12.59 35.62 19.68
N LEU A 212 13.35 34.53 19.52
CA LEU A 212 14.19 33.97 20.57
C LEU A 212 15.31 34.95 20.98
N GLY A 213 15.98 35.54 20.01
CA GLY A 213 17.01 36.54 20.27
C GLY A 213 16.47 37.78 20.96
N SER A 214 15.25 38.23 20.66
CA SER A 214 14.62 39.38 21.31
C SER A 214 14.20 39.07 22.75
N PHE A 215 13.81 37.86 23.07
CA PHE A 215 13.47 37.44 24.43
C PHE A 215 14.71 37.35 25.33
N SER A 216 15.77 36.68 24.88
CA SER A 216 17.05 36.65 25.61
C SER A 216 17.54 38.05 25.94
N SER A 217 17.57 38.93 24.94
CA SER A 217 17.96 40.34 25.14
C SER A 217 17.06 41.12 26.09
N ALA A 218 15.77 40.76 26.17
CA ALA A 218 14.85 41.41 27.11
C ALA A 218 15.04 40.85 28.55
N ILE A 219 15.39 39.60 28.73
CA ILE A 219 15.78 38.99 30.03
C ILE A 219 17.04 39.69 30.54
N ASP A 220 18.15 39.70 29.75
CA ASP A 220 19.42 40.32 30.14
C ASP A 220 19.24 41.76 30.58
N LYS A 221 18.43 42.53 29.86
CA LYS A 221 18.09 43.90 30.19
C LYS A 221 17.32 44.00 31.50
N THR A 222 16.43 43.07 31.81
CA THR A 222 15.65 43.04 33.04
C THR A 222 16.55 42.67 34.22
N GLU A 223 17.47 41.72 34.07
CA GLU A 223 18.49 41.37 35.06
C GLU A 223 19.38 42.58 35.40
N SER A 224 19.90 43.26 34.40
CA SER A 224 20.70 44.46 34.63
C SER A 224 19.95 45.57 35.41
N ILE A 225 18.61 45.65 35.23
CA ILE A 225 17.78 46.57 35.99
C ILE A 225 17.62 46.09 37.44
N PHE A 226 17.48 44.80 37.71
CA PHE A 226 17.47 44.26 39.07
C PHE A 226 18.79 44.51 39.81
N GLU A 227 19.94 44.43 39.11
CA GLU A 227 21.22 44.82 39.69
C GLU A 227 21.24 46.29 40.10
N LEU A 228 20.71 47.20 39.26
CA LEU A 228 20.56 48.59 39.61
C LEU A 228 19.62 48.82 40.80
N ILE A 229 18.53 48.07 40.93
CA ILE A 229 17.63 48.12 42.08
C ILE A 229 18.38 47.64 43.33
N ALA A 230 19.14 46.57 43.26
CA ALA A 230 19.93 46.03 44.36
C ALA A 230 21.05 46.97 44.82
N ALA A 231 21.67 47.68 43.87
CA ALA A 231 22.77 48.63 44.13
C ALA A 231 22.31 50.04 44.56
N ALA A 232 21.00 50.35 44.55
CA ALA A 232 20.47 51.65 44.87
C ALA A 232 20.75 52.06 46.33
N GLN A 233 21.46 53.16 46.54
CA GLN A 233 21.87 53.68 47.86
C GLN A 233 20.95 54.77 48.42
N ASN A 234 20.03 55.28 47.60
CA ASN A 234 19.08 56.32 48.00
C ASN A 234 17.74 56.20 47.26
N PRO A 235 16.65 56.82 47.77
CA PRO A 235 15.32 56.70 47.18
C PRO A 235 15.23 57.18 45.75
N SER A 236 16.04 58.14 45.32
CA SER A 236 16.04 58.64 43.94
C SER A 236 16.57 57.61 42.96
N GLN A 237 17.68 56.95 43.31
CA GLN A 237 18.26 55.88 42.48
C GLN A 237 17.31 54.66 42.39
N LEU A 238 16.64 54.29 43.50
CA LEU A 238 15.66 53.25 43.54
C LEU A 238 14.44 53.55 42.63
N ASP A 239 13.91 54.77 42.72
CA ASP A 239 12.78 55.22 41.90
C ASP A 239 13.12 55.23 40.42
N GLN A 240 14.36 55.64 40.07
CA GLN A 240 14.84 55.64 38.70
C GLN A 240 15.01 54.23 38.15
N ALA A 241 15.53 53.30 38.95
CA ALA A 241 15.67 51.90 38.57
C ALA A 241 14.30 51.20 38.38
N VAL A 242 13.34 51.47 39.28
CA VAL A 242 11.95 50.95 39.17
C VAL A 242 11.24 51.52 37.92
N LYS A 243 11.45 52.81 37.60
CA LYS A 243 10.94 53.39 36.35
C LYS A 243 11.56 52.72 35.12
N SER A 244 12.84 52.36 35.18
CA SER A 244 13.50 51.60 34.12
C SER A 244 12.92 50.19 33.98
N LEU A 245 12.63 49.53 35.10
CA LEU A 245 11.95 48.21 35.10
C LEU A 245 10.57 48.31 34.45
N ARG A 246 9.73 49.27 34.86
CA ARG A 246 8.41 49.49 34.25
C ARG A 246 8.48 49.72 32.74
N LYS A 247 9.54 50.38 32.26
CA LYS A 247 9.76 50.60 30.83
C LYS A 247 10.23 49.34 30.09
N ALA A 248 10.95 48.45 30.76
CA ALA A 248 11.46 47.20 30.19
C ALA A 248 10.40 46.07 30.13
N LEU A 249 9.47 46.03 31.12
CA LEU A 249 8.47 44.98 31.22
C LEU A 249 7.57 44.77 29.97
N PRO A 250 7.11 45.84 29.27
CA PRO A 250 6.41 45.66 27.99
C PRO A 250 7.21 44.92 26.94
N SER A 251 8.50 45.26 26.81
CA SER A 251 9.40 44.60 25.86
C SER A 251 9.63 43.11 26.22
N LEU A 252 9.75 42.82 27.51
CA LEU A 252 9.83 41.43 27.99
C LEU A 252 8.56 40.66 27.65
N ARG A 253 7.38 41.27 27.88
CA ARG A 253 6.10 40.68 27.60
C ARG A 253 5.82 40.49 26.09
N GLU A 254 6.18 41.50 25.27
CA GLU A 254 6.03 41.41 23.80
C GLU A 254 7.00 40.43 23.16
N SER A 255 8.17 40.27 23.75
CA SER A 255 9.17 39.30 23.31
C SER A 255 8.88 37.87 23.81
N MET A 256 8.17 37.77 24.92
CA MET A 256 7.55 36.48 25.30
C MET A 256 6.54 36.12 24.22
N PRO A 257 6.76 35.06 23.49
CA PRO A 257 5.87 34.77 22.39
C PRO A 257 4.48 34.33 22.90
N GLY A 258 3.50 35.22 22.84
CA GLY A 258 2.12 34.80 22.64
C GLY A 258 1.97 33.91 21.42
N ALA A 259 2.93 34.06 20.52
CA ALA A 259 3.17 33.14 19.41
C ALA A 259 3.71 31.75 19.81
N ALA A 260 4.25 31.51 21.01
CA ALA A 260 4.69 30.16 21.38
C ALA A 260 3.51 29.19 21.46
N ASN A 261 2.37 29.62 21.99
CA ASN A 261 1.17 28.78 22.00
C ASN A 261 0.62 28.53 20.59
N GLU A 262 0.70 29.52 19.70
CA GLU A 262 0.36 29.32 18.29
C GLU A 262 1.37 28.40 17.61
N TYR A 263 2.67 28.53 17.89
CA TYR A 263 3.71 27.65 17.37
C TYR A 263 3.58 26.23 17.92
N VAL A 264 3.33 26.06 19.23
CA VAL A 264 3.05 24.76 19.84
C VAL A 264 1.80 24.13 19.24
N GLY A 265 0.75 24.89 19.03
CA GLY A 265 -0.48 24.42 18.38
C GLY A 265 -0.21 23.99 16.94
N VAL A 266 0.58 24.75 16.19
CA VAL A 266 0.97 24.39 14.82
C VAL A 266 1.88 23.16 14.80
N VAL A 267 2.88 23.08 15.70
CA VAL A 267 3.76 21.89 15.81
C VAL A 267 2.96 20.66 16.19
N THR A 268 2.04 20.77 17.14
CA THR A 268 1.17 19.65 17.54
C THR A 268 0.25 19.20 16.39
N ALA A 269 -0.34 20.15 15.66
CA ALA A 269 -1.15 19.84 14.50
C ALA A 269 -0.31 19.24 13.35
N LEU A 270 0.90 19.74 13.15
CA LEU A 270 1.85 19.22 12.17
C LEU A 270 2.33 17.82 12.56
N LYS A 271 2.64 17.58 13.83
CA LYS A 271 3.00 16.27 14.35
C LYS A 271 1.86 15.27 14.17
N ALA A 272 0.63 15.68 14.51
CA ALA A 272 -0.56 14.86 14.27
C ALA A 272 -0.79 14.57 12.78
N SER A 273 -0.45 15.51 11.89
CA SER A 273 -0.54 15.32 10.45
C SER A 273 0.64 14.57 9.84
N MET A 274 1.82 14.65 10.50
CA MET A 274 3.03 13.88 10.14
C MET A 274 2.95 12.43 10.59
N GLY A 275 2.12 12.13 11.55
CA GLY A 275 1.76 10.75 11.83
C GLY A 275 1.15 10.10 10.63
N VAL A 276 1.69 10.33 9.43
CA VAL A 276 1.21 9.83 8.17
C VAL A 276 -0.31 9.84 8.20
N ASN A 277 -1.03 10.14 7.20
CA ASN A 277 -2.49 10.12 7.17
C ASN A 277 -2.99 8.66 7.30
N PHE A 278 -2.62 8.01 8.42
CA PHE A 278 -3.08 6.66 8.71
C PHE A 278 -4.59 6.70 8.92
N PRO A 279 -5.34 5.76 8.37
CA PRO A 279 -6.70 5.52 8.82
C PRO A 279 -6.73 5.46 10.35
N GLY A 280 -7.79 5.98 10.99
CA GLY A 280 -7.82 6.21 12.44
C GLY A 280 -7.41 5.02 13.31
N VAL A 281 -7.70 3.79 12.87
CA VAL A 281 -7.29 2.54 13.53
C VAL A 281 -5.79 2.24 13.45
N TRP A 282 -5.06 2.90 12.57
CA TRP A 282 -3.63 2.70 12.34
C TRP A 282 -2.76 3.84 12.89
N ASN A 283 -3.33 4.74 13.69
CA ASN A 283 -2.60 5.85 14.30
C ASN A 283 -1.63 5.39 15.40
N ASP A 284 -1.95 4.31 16.10
CA ASP A 284 -1.09 3.76 17.14
C ASP A 284 0.04 2.94 16.52
N PRO A 285 1.31 3.18 16.89
CA PRO A 285 2.45 2.39 16.41
C PRO A 285 2.32 0.91 16.76
N GLY A 286 1.85 0.58 17.97
CA GLY A 286 1.70 -0.81 18.40
C GLY A 286 0.65 -1.55 17.57
N ASP A 287 -0.45 -0.89 17.19
CA ASP A 287 -1.44 -1.48 16.29
C ASP A 287 -0.86 -1.74 14.90
N ARG A 288 0.02 -0.85 14.40
CA ARG A 288 0.71 -1.07 13.11
C ARG A 288 1.73 -2.20 13.17
N GLU A 289 2.50 -2.31 14.27
CA GLU A 289 3.45 -3.41 14.48
C GLU A 289 2.73 -4.76 14.53
N GLU A 290 1.65 -4.86 15.29
CA GLU A 290 0.82 -6.07 15.37
C GLU A 290 0.26 -6.44 14.00
N ALA A 291 -0.27 -5.46 13.26
CA ALA A 291 -0.76 -5.67 11.91
C ALA A 291 0.35 -6.16 10.96
N TRP A 292 1.54 -5.60 11.07
CA TRP A 292 2.71 -6.00 10.29
C TRP A 292 3.10 -7.46 10.56
N GLU A 293 3.16 -7.86 11.83
CA GLU A 293 3.46 -9.25 12.20
C GLU A 293 2.42 -10.22 11.63
N ILE A 294 1.12 -9.90 11.75
CA ILE A 294 0.04 -10.68 11.17
C ILE A 294 0.21 -10.80 9.66
N VAL A 295 0.51 -9.71 8.99
CA VAL A 295 0.73 -9.69 7.53
C VAL A 295 1.91 -10.58 7.14
N GLN A 296 3.04 -10.50 7.87
CA GLN A 296 4.21 -11.33 7.56
C GLN A 296 3.92 -12.83 7.73
N GLN A 297 3.24 -13.21 8.80
CA GLN A 297 2.80 -14.59 9.00
C GLN A 297 1.86 -15.06 7.89
N ASN A 298 0.89 -14.22 7.54
CA ASN A 298 -0.08 -14.54 6.49
C ASN A 298 0.57 -14.60 5.10
N ARG A 299 1.51 -13.70 4.79
CA ARG A 299 2.25 -13.74 3.51
C ARG A 299 2.96 -15.05 3.30
N LYS A 300 3.60 -15.61 4.33
CA LYS A 300 4.22 -16.94 4.23
C LYS A 300 3.20 -18.01 3.82
N SER A 301 2.04 -18.03 4.47
CA SER A 301 0.97 -18.97 4.12
C SER A 301 0.38 -18.70 2.73
N LEU A 302 0.34 -17.43 2.32
CA LEU A 302 -0.13 -17.03 1.01
C LEU A 302 0.85 -17.43 -0.10
N ASP A 303 2.15 -17.32 0.13
CA ASP A 303 3.17 -17.79 -0.82
C ASP A 303 3.07 -19.29 -1.04
N GLU A 304 2.86 -20.07 0.01
CA GLU A 304 2.57 -21.51 -0.09
C GLU A 304 1.31 -21.77 -0.93
N LYS A 305 0.22 -21.04 -0.68
CA LYS A 305 -1.01 -21.13 -1.48
C LYS A 305 -0.79 -20.70 -2.94
N LYS A 306 0.00 -19.66 -3.18
CA LYS A 306 0.35 -19.23 -4.54
C LYS A 306 1.06 -20.34 -5.29
N GLU A 307 2.00 -21.02 -4.63
CA GLU A 307 2.70 -22.16 -5.19
C GLU A 307 1.76 -23.34 -5.48
N LEU A 308 0.88 -23.69 -4.55
CA LEU A 308 -0.11 -24.74 -4.75
C LEU A 308 -1.07 -24.43 -5.92
N ARG A 309 -1.46 -23.17 -6.08
CA ARG A 309 -2.26 -22.72 -7.24
C ARG A 309 -1.48 -22.85 -8.53
N ARG A 310 -0.19 -22.49 -8.53
CA ARG A 310 0.68 -22.68 -9.70
C ARG A 310 0.75 -24.15 -10.09
N GLN A 311 0.97 -25.04 -9.11
CA GLN A 311 1.02 -26.49 -9.36
C GLN A 311 -0.29 -27.04 -9.91
N VAL A 312 -1.44 -26.64 -9.37
CA VAL A 312 -2.74 -27.06 -9.89
C VAL A 312 -2.92 -26.67 -11.36
N MET A 313 -2.49 -25.47 -11.71
CA MET A 313 -2.57 -24.96 -13.09
C MET A 313 -1.60 -25.69 -14.02
N GLU A 314 -0.39 -25.99 -13.55
CA GLU A 314 0.61 -26.73 -14.32
C GLU A 314 0.21 -28.20 -14.49
N ASN A 315 -0.35 -28.81 -13.45
CA ASN A 315 -0.89 -30.17 -13.54
C ASN A 315 -2.11 -30.28 -14.45
N GLY A 316 -2.92 -29.21 -14.52
CA GLY A 316 -4.15 -29.14 -15.32
C GLY A 316 -3.95 -28.63 -16.75
N SER A 317 -2.73 -28.28 -17.15
CA SER A 317 -2.47 -27.73 -18.49
C SER A 317 -1.14 -28.17 -19.08
N LYS A 318 -1.00 -28.00 -20.39
CA LYS A 318 0.24 -28.22 -21.12
C LYS A 318 0.34 -27.22 -22.26
N ILE A 319 1.56 -26.81 -22.59
CA ILE A 319 1.88 -25.93 -23.71
C ILE A 319 2.87 -26.65 -24.62
N ASP A 320 2.52 -26.82 -25.87
CA ASP A 320 3.39 -27.36 -26.93
C ASP A 320 3.65 -26.29 -28.00
N GLY A 321 4.89 -26.16 -28.47
CA GLY A 321 5.30 -25.18 -29.48
C GLY A 321 6.57 -24.41 -29.07
N PRO A 322 6.99 -23.39 -29.83
CA PRO A 322 6.32 -22.86 -31.00
C PRO A 322 6.43 -23.77 -32.20
N PHE A 323 5.37 -23.91 -32.98
CA PHE A 323 5.39 -24.54 -34.28
C PHE A 323 5.44 -23.47 -35.37
N PHE A 324 6.58 -23.27 -35.98
CA PHE A 324 6.74 -22.26 -37.03
C PHE A 324 6.03 -22.70 -38.33
N THR A 325 5.29 -21.75 -38.89
CA THR A 325 4.51 -21.96 -40.13
C THR A 325 4.99 -21.08 -41.29
N SER A 326 6.01 -20.24 -41.05
CA SER A 326 6.72 -19.43 -42.04
C SER A 326 8.20 -19.77 -42.06
N GLU A 327 8.89 -19.34 -43.12
CA GLU A 327 10.35 -19.40 -43.18
C GLU A 327 10.96 -18.37 -42.19
N LEU A 328 12.15 -18.69 -41.67
CA LEU A 328 12.85 -17.87 -40.69
C LEU A 328 13.92 -17.01 -41.37
N ARG A 329 13.47 -15.92 -42.04
CA ARG A 329 14.34 -15.03 -42.82
C ARG A 329 14.14 -13.56 -42.42
N VAL A 330 15.23 -12.80 -42.49
CA VAL A 330 15.19 -11.35 -42.28
C VAL A 330 14.27 -10.67 -43.29
N GLY A 331 13.45 -9.74 -42.84
CA GLY A 331 12.52 -9.00 -43.70
C GLY A 331 11.27 -9.78 -44.09
N GLU A 332 11.13 -11.03 -43.63
CA GLU A 332 9.90 -11.81 -43.75
C GLU A 332 9.14 -11.83 -42.41
N GLY A 333 7.81 -11.91 -42.48
CA GLY A 333 6.99 -12.03 -41.29
C GLY A 333 7.17 -13.40 -40.64
N LEU A 334 7.19 -13.42 -39.31
CA LEU A 334 7.31 -14.65 -38.55
C LEU A 334 5.92 -15.13 -38.12
N SER A 335 5.53 -16.33 -38.56
CA SER A 335 4.27 -16.95 -38.15
C SER A 335 4.51 -18.25 -37.39
N PHE A 336 3.83 -18.40 -36.27
CA PHE A 336 3.94 -19.59 -35.42
C PHE A 336 2.67 -19.84 -34.61
N GLU A 337 2.52 -21.05 -34.13
CA GLU A 337 1.41 -21.42 -33.26
C GLU A 337 1.90 -22.18 -32.01
N TYR A 338 1.13 -22.06 -30.96
CA TYR A 338 1.23 -22.91 -29.78
C TYR A 338 -0.06 -23.72 -29.62
N VAL A 339 0.06 -24.89 -29.04
CA VAL A 339 -1.08 -25.74 -28.66
C VAL A 339 -1.20 -25.73 -27.13
N ILE A 340 -2.29 -25.19 -26.61
CA ILE A 340 -2.61 -25.20 -25.20
C ILE A 340 -3.62 -26.33 -24.96
N THR A 341 -3.25 -27.28 -24.12
CA THR A 341 -4.05 -28.48 -23.81
C THR A 341 -4.55 -28.39 -22.37
N ASN A 342 -5.81 -28.64 -22.15
CA ASN A 342 -6.37 -28.95 -20.84
C ASN A 342 -6.07 -30.43 -20.56
N THR A 343 -5.19 -30.70 -19.60
CA THR A 343 -4.84 -32.06 -19.19
C THR A 343 -5.73 -32.59 -18.06
N ASP A 344 -6.61 -31.74 -17.52
CA ASP A 344 -7.64 -32.13 -16.57
C ASP A 344 -8.80 -32.83 -17.28
N ASP A 345 -9.28 -33.89 -16.69
CA ASP A 345 -10.39 -34.69 -17.21
C ASP A 345 -11.72 -34.45 -16.47
N GLY A 346 -11.75 -33.54 -15.49
CA GLY A 346 -12.91 -33.20 -14.67
C GLY A 346 -13.73 -32.02 -15.15
N HIS A 347 -13.08 -30.98 -15.68
CA HIS A 347 -13.77 -29.74 -16.05
C HIS A 347 -13.01 -28.92 -17.09
N ASN A 348 -13.64 -27.85 -17.58
CA ASN A 348 -13.03 -26.93 -18.54
C ASN A 348 -11.88 -26.11 -17.91
N LEU A 349 -10.99 -25.64 -18.73
CA LEU A 349 -9.92 -24.69 -18.41
C LEU A 349 -10.24 -23.30 -19.02
N PRO A 350 -10.63 -22.28 -18.25
CA PRO A 350 -11.14 -22.37 -16.88
C PRO A 350 -12.55 -22.97 -16.82
N SER A 351 -12.94 -23.48 -15.65
CA SER A 351 -14.32 -23.82 -15.39
C SER A 351 -15.13 -22.58 -15.05
N GLY A 352 -16.43 -22.62 -15.30
CA GLY A 352 -17.34 -21.52 -14.96
C GLY A 352 -17.38 -21.28 -13.46
N SER A 353 -17.44 -20.02 -13.04
CA SER A 353 -17.59 -19.63 -11.66
C SER A 353 -18.89 -18.87 -11.42
N LEU A 354 -19.20 -18.63 -10.15
CA LEU A 354 -20.37 -17.85 -9.73
C LEU A 354 -20.19 -16.33 -9.93
N GLY A 355 -18.95 -15.88 -10.14
CA GLY A 355 -18.58 -14.50 -10.38
C GLY A 355 -17.95 -14.31 -11.75
N ALA A 356 -17.04 -13.37 -11.89
CA ALA A 356 -16.18 -13.29 -13.04
C ALA A 356 -15.31 -14.56 -13.11
N GLN A 357 -15.14 -15.10 -14.33
CA GLN A 357 -14.23 -16.22 -14.50
C GLN A 357 -12.80 -15.76 -14.26
N PRO A 358 -11.93 -16.62 -13.69
CA PRO A 358 -10.51 -16.35 -13.66
C PRO A 358 -10.00 -16.00 -15.06
N GLU A 359 -9.16 -14.99 -15.14
CA GLU A 359 -8.44 -14.72 -16.37
C GLU A 359 -7.34 -15.74 -16.55
N ILE A 360 -7.36 -16.44 -17.69
CA ILE A 360 -6.30 -17.35 -18.12
C ILE A 360 -5.98 -16.99 -19.56
N TRP A 361 -4.74 -16.58 -19.81
CA TRP A 361 -4.32 -16.14 -21.14
C TRP A 361 -2.89 -16.55 -21.44
N PHE A 362 -2.50 -16.45 -22.69
CA PHE A 362 -1.17 -16.76 -23.13
C PHE A 362 -0.39 -15.50 -23.47
N ASN A 363 0.78 -15.34 -22.86
CA ASN A 363 1.70 -14.24 -23.09
C ASN A 363 2.92 -14.75 -23.83
N VAL A 364 3.25 -14.13 -24.96
CA VAL A 364 4.41 -14.46 -25.79
C VAL A 364 5.13 -13.19 -26.18
N ALA A 365 6.44 -13.16 -25.95
CA ALA A 365 7.31 -12.06 -26.33
C ALA A 365 8.43 -12.53 -27.26
N LEU A 366 8.73 -11.75 -28.30
CA LEU A 366 9.85 -11.97 -29.21
C LEU A 366 11.01 -11.05 -28.86
N ILE A 367 12.13 -11.65 -28.52
CA ILE A 367 13.37 -10.96 -28.18
C ILE A 367 14.33 -11.09 -29.38
N ASP A 368 14.84 -9.97 -29.86
CA ASP A 368 15.78 -9.90 -30.97
C ASP A 368 17.22 -10.32 -30.55
N PRO A 369 18.17 -10.44 -31.49
CA PRO A 369 19.55 -10.79 -31.20
C PRO A 369 20.27 -9.81 -30.26
N ASP A 370 19.80 -8.57 -30.15
CA ASP A 370 20.37 -7.55 -29.26
C ASP A 370 19.74 -7.63 -27.83
N GLY A 371 18.81 -8.56 -27.61
CA GLY A 371 18.13 -8.72 -26.30
C GLY A 371 16.93 -7.79 -26.11
N LYS A 372 16.47 -7.13 -27.16
CA LYS A 372 15.34 -6.20 -27.09
C LYS A 372 14.02 -6.95 -27.35
N ASN A 373 13.00 -6.69 -26.54
CA ASN A 373 11.63 -7.10 -26.83
C ASN A 373 11.10 -6.26 -28.02
N VAL A 374 10.89 -6.92 -29.16
CA VAL A 374 10.47 -6.28 -30.41
C VAL A 374 9.00 -6.51 -30.73
N TRP A 375 8.39 -7.52 -30.13
CA TRP A 375 6.98 -7.83 -30.29
C TRP A 375 6.47 -8.63 -29.09
N GLU A 376 5.23 -8.38 -28.69
CA GLU A 376 4.59 -9.10 -27.61
C GLU A 376 3.08 -9.16 -27.82
N SER A 377 2.47 -10.29 -27.45
CA SER A 377 1.02 -10.46 -27.32
C SER A 377 0.69 -11.04 -25.95
N GLY A 378 -0.48 -10.71 -25.43
CA GLY A 378 -0.89 -11.06 -24.06
C GLY A 378 -0.22 -10.20 -23.00
N TYR A 379 0.25 -9.00 -23.34
CA TYR A 379 0.72 -8.02 -22.37
C TYR A 379 -0.45 -7.33 -21.67
N VAL A 380 -0.17 -6.77 -20.51
CA VAL A 380 -1.14 -5.98 -19.73
C VAL A 380 -0.70 -4.51 -19.72
N ASP A 381 -1.66 -3.62 -19.54
CA ASP A 381 -1.43 -2.18 -19.43
C ASP A 381 -0.85 -1.80 -18.05
N SER A 382 -0.65 -0.51 -17.81
CA SER A 382 -0.09 -0.02 -16.54
C SER A 382 -0.99 -0.27 -15.32
N ASN A 383 -2.26 -0.58 -15.54
CA ASN A 383 -3.23 -0.91 -14.50
C ASN A 383 -3.39 -2.43 -14.32
N GLY A 384 -2.84 -3.22 -15.23
CA GLY A 384 -2.95 -4.67 -15.25
C GLY A 384 -4.07 -5.21 -16.12
N ASP A 385 -4.85 -4.39 -16.82
CA ASP A 385 -5.84 -4.85 -17.78
C ASP A 385 -5.18 -5.35 -19.07
N PHE A 386 -5.84 -6.26 -19.79
CA PHE A 386 -5.40 -6.62 -21.14
C PHE A 386 -5.40 -5.41 -22.07
N ALA A 387 -4.56 -5.43 -23.08
CA ALA A 387 -4.56 -4.43 -24.15
C ALA A 387 -5.77 -4.65 -25.09
N ASP A 388 -6.97 -4.70 -24.51
CA ASP A 388 -8.27 -4.81 -25.18
C ASP A 388 -9.21 -3.67 -24.79
N LEU A 389 -10.50 -3.84 -25.05
CA LEU A 389 -11.50 -2.79 -24.79
C LEU A 389 -11.62 -2.36 -23.30
N HIS A 390 -11.06 -3.11 -22.37
CA HIS A 390 -11.10 -2.82 -20.94
C HIS A 390 -9.95 -1.95 -20.47
N SER A 391 -8.89 -1.85 -21.26
CA SER A 391 -7.69 -1.09 -20.93
C SER A 391 -7.95 0.41 -20.90
N LEU A 392 -7.65 1.02 -19.75
CA LEU A 392 -7.66 2.47 -19.61
C LEU A 392 -6.55 3.14 -20.41
N ASP A 393 -5.40 2.49 -20.55
CA ASP A 393 -4.28 3.00 -21.34
C ASP A 393 -4.55 2.94 -22.84
N LEU A 394 -5.26 1.90 -23.30
CA LEU A 394 -5.76 1.85 -24.69
C LEU A 394 -6.78 2.97 -24.94
N ALA A 395 -7.75 3.14 -24.06
CA ALA A 395 -8.73 4.22 -24.14
C ALA A 395 -8.09 5.61 -24.15
N ALA A 396 -6.98 5.78 -23.43
CA ALA A 396 -6.18 7.00 -23.40
C ALA A 396 -5.21 7.13 -24.60
N GLY A 397 -5.15 6.16 -25.50
CA GLY A 397 -4.25 6.16 -26.66
C GLY A 397 -2.77 5.95 -26.35
N LYS A 398 -2.43 5.46 -25.14
CA LYS A 398 -1.04 5.22 -24.72
C LYS A 398 -0.47 3.91 -25.25
N ILE A 399 -1.30 2.91 -25.44
CA ILE A 399 -0.93 1.60 -25.98
C ILE A 399 -1.81 1.22 -27.16
N LYS A 400 -1.40 0.21 -27.92
CA LYS A 400 -2.17 -0.34 -29.02
C LYS A 400 -3.02 -1.52 -28.56
N HIS A 401 -4.12 -1.77 -29.27
CA HIS A 401 -4.91 -2.98 -29.08
C HIS A 401 -4.10 -4.23 -29.45
N ASP A 402 -4.21 -5.29 -28.65
CA ASP A 402 -3.61 -6.59 -28.94
C ASP A 402 -4.60 -7.47 -29.73
N ASP A 403 -4.54 -7.38 -31.05
CA ASP A 403 -5.42 -8.14 -31.95
C ASP A 403 -5.17 -9.66 -31.92
N GLN A 404 -4.08 -10.10 -31.30
CA GLN A 404 -3.66 -11.50 -31.23
C GLN A 404 -3.79 -12.10 -29.83
N LEU A 405 -4.42 -11.36 -28.90
CA LEU A 405 -4.63 -11.81 -27.53
C LEU A 405 -5.36 -13.16 -27.49
N PHE A 406 -4.66 -14.19 -26.99
CA PHE A 406 -5.24 -15.49 -26.70
C PHE A 406 -5.70 -15.56 -25.24
N ASN A 407 -7.00 -15.41 -25.03
CA ASN A 407 -7.63 -15.40 -23.71
C ASN A 407 -8.70 -16.51 -23.65
N LEU A 408 -8.67 -17.31 -22.57
CA LEU A 408 -9.59 -18.42 -22.34
C LEU A 408 -10.85 -18.01 -21.58
N GLN A 409 -10.93 -16.78 -21.09
CA GLN A 409 -12.09 -16.29 -20.36
C GLN A 409 -13.33 -16.25 -21.26
N THR A 410 -14.44 -16.78 -20.75
CA THR A 410 -15.74 -16.68 -21.45
C THR A 410 -16.20 -15.23 -21.48
N LYS A 411 -16.62 -14.75 -22.63
CA LYS A 411 -17.13 -13.40 -22.84
C LYS A 411 -18.66 -13.40 -22.94
N PHE A 412 -19.28 -12.42 -22.30
CA PHE A 412 -20.72 -12.14 -22.41
C PHE A 412 -20.92 -10.87 -23.22
N LEU A 413 -21.67 -10.95 -24.29
CA LEU A 413 -21.71 -9.94 -25.34
C LEU A 413 -23.12 -9.39 -25.55
N THR A 414 -23.23 -8.12 -25.93
CA THR A 414 -24.49 -7.39 -26.02
C THR A 414 -25.23 -7.59 -27.33
N THR A 415 -24.58 -8.11 -28.36
CA THR A 415 -25.16 -8.32 -29.69
C THR A 415 -24.80 -9.72 -30.23
N ASN A 416 -25.53 -10.11 -31.30
CA ASN A 416 -25.20 -11.32 -32.06
C ASN A 416 -24.24 -11.04 -33.24
N VAL A 417 -23.86 -9.78 -33.44
CA VAL A 417 -23.01 -9.38 -34.57
C VAL A 417 -21.57 -9.27 -34.09
N LYS A 418 -20.75 -10.23 -34.48
CA LYS A 418 -19.32 -10.27 -34.13
C LYS A 418 -18.61 -9.02 -34.63
N GLY A 419 -17.80 -8.43 -33.77
CA GLY A 419 -17.03 -7.22 -34.06
C GLY A 419 -17.77 -5.90 -33.77
N THR A 420 -19.06 -5.96 -33.45
CA THR A 420 -19.86 -4.81 -33.03
C THR A 420 -20.28 -4.90 -31.56
N ASP A 421 -19.92 -6.00 -30.93
CA ASP A 421 -20.28 -6.28 -29.54
C ASP A 421 -19.56 -5.35 -28.59
N ARG A 422 -20.28 -4.95 -27.56
CA ARG A 422 -19.68 -4.52 -26.31
C ARG A 422 -19.73 -5.70 -25.36
N GLU A 423 -18.62 -5.95 -24.73
CA GLU A 423 -18.57 -6.88 -23.63
C GLU A 423 -19.36 -6.33 -22.46
N MET A 424 -20.22 -7.16 -21.91
CA MET A 424 -20.98 -6.77 -20.72
C MET A 424 -20.29 -7.29 -19.48
N TYR A 425 -20.06 -6.39 -18.57
CA TYR A 425 -19.69 -6.73 -17.23
C TYR A 425 -20.96 -7.07 -16.46
N LEU A 426 -21.01 -8.24 -15.95
CA LEU A 426 -22.06 -8.59 -15.06
C LEU A 426 -21.64 -8.22 -13.64
N PRO A 427 -22.47 -7.55 -12.91
CA PRO A 427 -23.88 -7.22 -13.18
C PRO A 427 -24.09 -5.75 -13.57
N VAL A 428 -23.58 -5.30 -14.71
CA VAL A 428 -23.86 -3.94 -15.17
C VAL A 428 -25.36 -3.73 -15.27
N ASN A 429 -25.85 -2.69 -14.67
CA ASN A 429 -27.27 -2.36 -14.60
C ASN A 429 -28.12 -3.45 -13.93
N PHE A 430 -27.51 -4.23 -13.08
CA PHE A 430 -28.22 -5.26 -12.38
C PHE A 430 -28.86 -4.67 -11.13
N ASP A 431 -30.13 -4.32 -11.27
CA ASP A 431 -30.96 -4.01 -10.13
C ASP A 431 -31.34 -5.32 -9.42
N ILE A 432 -31.08 -5.41 -8.13
CA ILE A 432 -31.42 -6.56 -7.32
C ILE A 432 -32.90 -6.91 -7.43
N ASP A 433 -33.77 -5.92 -7.57
CA ASP A 433 -35.21 -6.09 -7.70
C ASP A 433 -35.62 -6.67 -9.05
N GLN A 434 -34.79 -6.58 -10.06
CA GLN A 434 -35.02 -7.17 -11.39
C GLN A 434 -34.53 -8.63 -11.48
N GLN A 435 -33.76 -9.13 -10.52
CA GLN A 435 -33.24 -10.50 -10.53
C GLN A 435 -34.33 -11.57 -10.74
N PRO A 436 -35.48 -11.52 -10.09
CA PRO A 436 -36.55 -12.49 -10.29
C PRO A 436 -37.12 -12.48 -11.71
N LEU A 437 -37.10 -11.34 -12.39
CA LEU A 437 -37.58 -11.20 -13.75
C LEU A 437 -36.60 -11.72 -14.79
N LEU A 438 -35.32 -11.73 -14.48
CA LEU A 438 -34.24 -12.18 -15.35
C LEU A 438 -33.94 -13.67 -15.20
N ARG A 439 -34.50 -14.32 -14.18
CA ARG A 439 -34.37 -15.75 -13.93
C ARG A 439 -35.63 -16.50 -14.28
N PRO A 440 -35.59 -17.38 -15.27
CA PRO A 440 -36.62 -18.42 -15.37
C PRO A 440 -36.59 -19.27 -14.10
N SER A 441 -37.73 -19.39 -13.43
CA SER A 441 -37.84 -20.01 -12.11
C SER A 441 -37.43 -21.50 -12.03
N ASN A 442 -37.28 -22.14 -13.19
CA ASN A 442 -36.96 -23.57 -13.31
C ASN A 442 -35.51 -23.85 -13.76
N VAL A 443 -34.70 -22.83 -13.96
CA VAL A 443 -33.30 -22.99 -14.39
C VAL A 443 -32.38 -22.55 -13.26
N PRO A 444 -31.60 -23.45 -12.64
CA PRO A 444 -30.66 -23.09 -11.59
C PRO A 444 -29.43 -22.45 -12.21
N THR A 445 -29.55 -21.20 -12.57
CA THR A 445 -28.45 -20.43 -13.15
C THR A 445 -28.15 -19.26 -12.25
N THR A 446 -26.89 -18.88 -12.27
CA THR A 446 -26.47 -17.65 -11.60
C THR A 446 -27.01 -16.46 -12.39
N VAL A 447 -27.26 -15.36 -11.70
CA VAL A 447 -27.57 -14.06 -12.26
C VAL A 447 -26.66 -13.70 -13.43
N LEU A 448 -25.41 -14.16 -13.36
CA LEU A 448 -24.36 -13.90 -14.30
C LEU A 448 -24.51 -14.62 -15.66
N ASN A 449 -25.38 -15.61 -15.75
CA ASN A 449 -25.58 -16.42 -16.96
C ASN A 449 -26.84 -16.03 -17.76
N HIS A 450 -27.43 -14.87 -17.47
CA HIS A 450 -28.69 -14.43 -18.08
C HIS A 450 -28.61 -13.03 -18.68
N ALA A 451 -29.71 -12.67 -19.34
CA ALA A 451 -29.88 -11.29 -19.75
C ALA A 451 -29.34 -10.31 -18.69
N PRO A 452 -28.69 -9.21 -19.11
CA PRO A 452 -28.89 -8.58 -20.42
C PRO A 452 -27.94 -8.98 -21.54
N PHE A 453 -27.10 -10.01 -21.43
CA PHE A 453 -26.29 -10.43 -22.57
C PHE A 453 -27.12 -11.17 -23.63
N VAL A 454 -26.70 -11.06 -24.87
CA VAL A 454 -27.36 -11.65 -26.04
C VAL A 454 -26.59 -12.87 -26.55
N ARG A 455 -25.27 -12.86 -26.39
CA ARG A 455 -24.38 -13.92 -26.83
C ARG A 455 -23.31 -14.23 -25.80
N MET A 456 -23.02 -15.51 -25.66
CA MET A 456 -21.89 -15.99 -24.86
C MET A 456 -20.86 -16.63 -25.78
N GLU A 457 -19.62 -16.18 -25.73
CA GLU A 457 -18.49 -16.82 -26.38
C GLU A 457 -17.72 -17.67 -25.38
N GLY A 458 -17.94 -18.96 -25.43
CA GLY A 458 -17.19 -19.94 -24.63
C GLY A 458 -15.77 -20.09 -25.16
N ARG A 459 -14.81 -19.56 -24.44
CA ARG A 459 -13.38 -19.63 -24.82
C ARG A 459 -12.60 -20.69 -24.06
N SER A 460 -13.17 -21.28 -23.00
CA SER A 460 -12.55 -22.34 -22.21
C SER A 460 -12.24 -23.59 -23.05
N ILE A 461 -11.23 -24.32 -22.62
CA ILE A 461 -10.83 -25.61 -23.25
C ILE A 461 -11.55 -26.74 -22.50
N PRO A 462 -12.30 -27.61 -23.20
CA PRO A 462 -12.99 -28.73 -22.54
C PRO A 462 -11.99 -29.76 -21.95
N PRO A 463 -12.44 -30.65 -21.05
CA PRO A 463 -11.60 -31.71 -20.51
C PRO A 463 -10.87 -32.48 -21.59
N LEU A 464 -9.57 -32.68 -21.41
CA LEU A 464 -8.66 -33.35 -22.35
C LEU A 464 -8.61 -32.73 -23.77
N GLY A 465 -9.23 -31.58 -23.96
CA GLY A 465 -9.24 -30.83 -25.21
C GLY A 465 -8.04 -29.89 -25.35
N ASN A 466 -7.90 -29.29 -26.54
CA ASN A 466 -6.87 -28.29 -26.79
C ASN A 466 -7.38 -27.13 -27.66
N LYS A 467 -6.63 -26.03 -27.66
CA LYS A 467 -6.82 -24.90 -28.58
C LYS A 467 -5.47 -24.40 -29.08
N LYS A 468 -5.48 -23.82 -30.28
CA LYS A 468 -4.29 -23.25 -30.92
C LYS A 468 -4.28 -21.73 -30.72
N ALA A 469 -3.20 -21.23 -30.13
CA ALA A 469 -2.85 -19.81 -30.13
C ALA A 469 -1.95 -19.52 -31.34
N LYS A 470 -2.42 -18.67 -32.26
CA LYS A 470 -1.74 -18.36 -33.52
C LYS A 470 -1.24 -16.92 -33.50
N TYR A 471 0.00 -16.74 -33.92
CA TYR A 471 0.69 -15.48 -33.89
C TYR A 471 1.35 -15.15 -35.21
N SER A 472 1.36 -13.88 -35.56
CA SER A 472 2.03 -13.34 -36.73
C SER A 472 2.78 -12.07 -36.33
N VAL A 473 4.09 -12.11 -36.45
CA VAL A 473 4.97 -10.95 -36.21
C VAL A 473 5.22 -10.26 -37.54
N PRO A 474 4.99 -8.95 -37.64
CA PRO A 474 5.22 -8.19 -38.87
C PRO A 474 6.68 -8.24 -39.35
N ALA A 475 6.87 -8.29 -40.65
CA ALA A 475 8.18 -8.39 -41.32
C ALA A 475 9.15 -7.25 -40.91
N GLU A 476 8.62 -6.06 -40.69
CA GLU A 476 9.38 -4.87 -40.29
C GLU A 476 10.02 -4.98 -38.90
N LEU A 477 9.63 -5.97 -38.10
CA LEU A 477 10.21 -6.23 -36.76
C LEU A 477 11.35 -7.25 -36.83
N ILE A 478 11.46 -8.01 -37.92
CA ILE A 478 12.52 -9.00 -38.14
C ILE A 478 13.65 -8.38 -38.98
N LYS A 479 14.46 -7.53 -38.35
CA LYS A 479 15.41 -6.65 -39.05
C LYS A 479 16.82 -7.19 -39.18
N LYS A 480 17.17 -8.18 -38.37
CA LYS A 480 18.56 -8.66 -38.25
C LYS A 480 18.62 -10.17 -38.35
N PRO A 481 19.67 -10.72 -38.98
CA PRO A 481 19.94 -12.16 -38.85
C PRO A 481 20.48 -12.46 -37.46
N GLY A 482 20.32 -13.69 -37.02
CA GLY A 482 20.89 -14.17 -35.76
C GLY A 482 19.86 -14.85 -34.85
N LYS A 483 20.25 -15.02 -33.59
CA LYS A 483 19.53 -15.81 -32.63
C LYS A 483 18.42 -14.97 -31.97
N TYR A 484 17.17 -15.31 -32.25
CA TYR A 484 15.99 -14.79 -31.62
C TYR A 484 15.52 -15.73 -30.51
N ARG A 485 14.73 -15.19 -29.57
CA ARG A 485 14.10 -15.95 -28.50
C ARG A 485 12.60 -15.65 -28.43
N LEU A 486 11.79 -16.69 -28.36
CA LEU A 486 10.39 -16.60 -27.97
C LEU A 486 10.28 -16.99 -26.51
N MET A 487 9.89 -16.05 -25.70
CA MET A 487 9.53 -16.26 -24.29
C MET A 487 8.03 -16.46 -24.19
N ALA A 488 7.60 -17.60 -23.70
CA ALA A 488 6.20 -17.98 -23.64
C ALA A 488 5.81 -18.41 -22.24
N ARG A 489 4.60 -18.05 -21.84
CA ARG A 489 3.99 -18.47 -20.58
C ARG A 489 2.47 -18.36 -20.66
N MET A 490 1.78 -19.24 -19.99
CA MET A 490 0.38 -19.01 -19.67
C MET A 490 0.32 -18.22 -18.37
N ARG A 491 -0.61 -17.29 -18.27
CA ARG A 491 -0.82 -16.47 -17.08
C ARG A 491 -2.21 -16.71 -16.51
N SER A 492 -2.33 -16.62 -15.21
CA SER A 492 -3.62 -16.73 -14.52
C SER A 492 -3.74 -15.70 -13.43
N ARG A 493 -4.93 -15.11 -13.35
CA ARG A 493 -5.32 -14.17 -12.31
C ARG A 493 -6.72 -14.53 -11.84
N ALA A 494 -6.98 -14.44 -10.53
CA ALA A 494 -8.24 -14.89 -9.95
C ALA A 494 -9.43 -14.08 -10.44
N GLU A 495 -9.29 -12.75 -10.49
CA GLU A 495 -10.32 -11.82 -10.93
C GLU A 495 -9.74 -10.81 -11.93
N PRO A 496 -10.50 -10.42 -12.96
CA PRO A 496 -10.11 -9.35 -13.87
C PRO A 496 -10.02 -7.99 -13.15
N ILE A 497 -9.01 -7.20 -13.45
CA ILE A 497 -8.85 -5.87 -12.85
C ILE A 497 -10.02 -4.96 -13.20
N TYR A 498 -10.45 -4.96 -14.46
CA TYR A 498 -11.63 -4.17 -14.89
C TYR A 498 -12.89 -4.53 -14.08
N PHE A 499 -13.06 -5.82 -13.74
CA PHE A 499 -14.19 -6.26 -12.94
C PHE A 499 -14.06 -5.79 -11.49
N MET A 500 -12.87 -5.87 -10.92
CA MET A 500 -12.59 -5.34 -9.57
C MET A 500 -12.91 -3.84 -9.49
N ARG A 501 -12.48 -3.08 -10.48
CA ARG A 501 -12.79 -1.64 -10.60
C ARG A 501 -14.29 -1.40 -10.73
N PHE A 502 -14.98 -2.22 -11.51
CA PHE A 502 -16.43 -2.13 -11.70
C PHE A 502 -17.20 -2.35 -10.39
N VAL A 503 -16.80 -3.31 -9.56
CA VAL A 503 -17.44 -3.57 -8.26
C VAL A 503 -16.97 -2.63 -7.15
N GLY A 504 -16.12 -1.65 -7.45
CA GLY A 504 -15.66 -0.64 -6.51
C GLY A 504 -14.53 -1.11 -5.59
N ALA A 505 -13.71 -2.04 -6.05
CA ALA A 505 -12.48 -2.41 -5.34
C ALA A 505 -11.53 -1.20 -5.20
N THR A 506 -10.72 -1.20 -4.15
CA THR A 506 -9.71 -0.17 -3.95
C THR A 506 -8.50 -0.41 -4.85
N SER A 507 -7.69 0.64 -5.07
CA SER A 507 -6.43 0.53 -5.82
C SER A 507 -5.48 -0.51 -5.24
N GLU A 508 -5.44 -0.63 -3.92
CA GLU A 508 -4.61 -1.60 -3.21
C GLU A 508 -5.07 -3.04 -3.47
N MET A 509 -6.37 -3.26 -3.62
CA MET A 509 -6.93 -4.56 -4.01
C MET A 509 -6.55 -4.90 -5.46
N GLU A 510 -6.64 -3.93 -6.38
CA GLU A 510 -6.23 -4.11 -7.78
C GLU A 510 -4.73 -4.44 -7.88
N GLU A 511 -3.88 -3.71 -7.16
CA GLU A 511 -2.44 -3.98 -7.08
C GLU A 511 -2.15 -5.37 -6.50
N SER A 512 -2.81 -5.73 -5.40
CA SER A 512 -2.70 -7.04 -4.79
C SER A 512 -3.05 -8.16 -5.78
N MET A 513 -4.12 -8.00 -6.55
CA MET A 513 -4.52 -8.96 -7.57
C MET A 513 -3.46 -9.11 -8.66
N ASN A 514 -2.80 -8.04 -9.06
CA ASN A 514 -1.68 -8.08 -10.01
C ASN A 514 -0.45 -8.78 -9.42
N GLU A 515 -0.11 -8.56 -8.16
CA GLU A 515 0.99 -9.27 -7.48
C GLU A 515 0.75 -10.78 -7.37
N TRP A 516 -0.51 -11.19 -7.26
CA TRP A 516 -0.92 -12.59 -7.14
C TRP A 516 -1.14 -13.29 -8.47
N MET A 517 -0.84 -12.62 -9.57
CA MET A 517 -0.83 -13.23 -10.90
C MET A 517 0.18 -14.37 -10.95
N LEU A 518 -0.22 -15.48 -11.58
CA LEU A 518 0.61 -16.67 -11.77
C LEU A 518 1.22 -16.68 -13.16
N ASP A 519 2.48 -17.03 -13.24
CA ASP A 519 3.14 -17.47 -14.47
C ASP A 519 3.22 -19.00 -14.46
N ILE A 520 2.65 -19.62 -15.47
CA ILE A 520 2.43 -21.06 -15.58
C ILE A 520 3.19 -21.56 -16.81
N HIS A 521 3.97 -22.62 -16.65
CA HIS A 521 4.83 -23.16 -17.71
C HIS A 521 5.69 -22.10 -18.43
N PRO A 522 6.42 -21.22 -17.71
CA PRO A 522 7.30 -20.28 -18.39
C PRO A 522 8.47 -21.00 -19.06
N TYR A 523 8.70 -20.75 -20.35
CA TYR A 523 9.85 -21.28 -21.05
C TYR A 523 10.29 -20.37 -22.20
N THR A 524 11.51 -20.61 -22.67
CA THR A 524 12.11 -19.83 -23.76
C THR A 524 12.60 -20.79 -24.86
N VAL A 525 12.28 -20.48 -26.08
CA VAL A 525 12.79 -21.19 -27.26
C VAL A 525 13.69 -20.25 -28.05
N GLU A 526 14.92 -20.70 -28.30
CA GLU A 526 15.86 -20.01 -29.17
C GLU A 526 15.78 -20.58 -30.59
N PHE A 527 15.85 -19.71 -31.61
CA PHE A 527 15.86 -20.09 -33.01
C PHE A 527 16.68 -19.10 -33.82
N GLU A 528 17.16 -19.54 -34.98
CA GLU A 528 18.02 -18.76 -35.89
C GLU A 528 17.18 -18.16 -37.01
N VAL A 529 17.31 -16.86 -37.23
CA VAL A 529 16.78 -16.15 -38.40
C VAL A 529 17.93 -15.86 -39.35
N LYS A 530 17.80 -16.29 -40.60
CA LYS A 530 18.85 -16.20 -41.65
C LYS A 530 18.69 -14.96 -42.49
#